data_2239a1b096a9ed955b18bac8d37a5dd9
#
_entry.id   2239a1b096a9ed955b18bac8d37a5dd9
#
_cell.length_a   1.000
_cell.length_b   1.000
_cell.length_c   1.000
_cell.angle_alpha   90.00
_cell.angle_beta   90.00
_cell.angle_gamma   90.00
#
_symmetry.space_group_name_H-M   'P 1'
#
loop_
_entity.id
_entity.type
_entity.pdbx_description
1 polymer ?
#
loop_
_entity_poly.entity_id
_entity_poly.type
_entity_poly.pdbx_seq_one_letter_code
_entity_poly.pdbx_strand_id
1 'polypeptide(L)'
;MKHRFFTLSVLALLLSLTSCLDETPKDQLPEQNIYDSANSLYINAVASLYNYIGAHEECEGLQGTCRGIYDYNTLTTDEAIMPIRGGNWYDGGLWQNMYNHTWTATDTDLYNVWKYLYKVIVLSTKSLETIDQYKALLTDRQRDEYKAEVRAVRAMFYYYAMDMFGRIPILESTAQKTADIRQSERSEVFGYIVNELQTVAPLLPLEHSNLQGNYYGRVTRPVAWFLLAKLALNAEVYTDNNWTDASRPDGKTILFDIDGTQKNAWQTCIHYCDLIAAAGYSLESDYASNFAVHNENSKENIFTIPLDKMLYLNEFHYLFRSRHYAHGGAYGGASENGTCATLHTMAVNGYGTASPDTRLELNFYTGRVEVDGKYVTLDDGTSLQYMPLVVEQNLTASKYIETAGARMKKYEVDRTAYSDGRMPDNDIVLYRYADVLL
;
A
#
# COMPACT_ATOMS: atom_id res chain seq x y z
N MET A 1 -49.34 -44.75 -41.84
CA MET A 1 -48.84 -43.39 -42.14
C MET A 1 -48.67 -42.51 -40.86
N LYS A 2 -49.55 -42.54 -39.88
CA LYS A 2 -49.47 -41.67 -38.69
C LYS A 2 -48.22 -41.88 -37.80
N HIS A 3 -47.72 -43.11 -37.66
CA HIS A 3 -46.51 -43.37 -36.84
C HIS A 3 -45.21 -42.90 -37.52
N ARG A 4 -45.10 -42.85 -38.82
CA ARG A 4 -43.92 -42.35 -39.54
C ARG A 4 -43.77 -40.82 -39.47
N PHE A 5 -44.86 -40.10 -39.41
CA PHE A 5 -44.84 -38.65 -39.22
C PHE A 5 -44.43 -38.25 -37.80
N PHE A 6 -44.89 -39.03 -36.80
CA PHE A 6 -44.54 -38.75 -35.40
C PHE A 6 -43.07 -38.99 -35.13
N THR A 7 -42.48 -40.06 -35.68
CA THR A 7 -41.02 -40.35 -35.55
C THR A 7 -40.16 -39.32 -36.28
N LEU A 8 -40.57 -38.83 -37.45
CA LEU A 8 -39.85 -37.75 -38.14
C LEU A 8 -39.91 -36.42 -37.37
N SER A 9 -41.04 -36.08 -36.74
CA SER A 9 -41.19 -34.86 -35.94
C SER A 9 -40.37 -34.91 -34.66
N VAL A 10 -40.26 -36.06 -33.99
CA VAL A 10 -39.41 -36.23 -32.78
C VAL A 10 -37.95 -36.21 -33.15
N LEU A 11 -37.55 -36.75 -34.32
CA LEU A 11 -36.17 -36.70 -34.78
C LEU A 11 -35.74 -35.29 -35.18
N ALA A 12 -36.64 -34.51 -35.79
CA ALA A 12 -36.42 -33.10 -36.11
C ALA A 12 -36.35 -32.23 -34.86
N LEU A 13 -37.12 -32.53 -33.82
CA LEU A 13 -37.07 -31.84 -32.53
C LEU A 13 -35.75 -32.15 -31.74
N LEU A 14 -35.24 -33.39 -31.84
CA LEU A 14 -33.97 -33.78 -31.22
C LEU A 14 -32.76 -33.18 -31.95
N LEU A 15 -32.84 -32.95 -33.26
CA LEU A 15 -31.81 -32.29 -34.04
C LEU A 15 -31.74 -30.77 -33.78
N SER A 16 -32.84 -30.13 -33.35
CA SER A 16 -32.86 -28.72 -32.98
C SER A 16 -32.31 -28.46 -31.56
N LEU A 17 -32.13 -29.49 -30.76
CA LEU A 17 -31.54 -29.38 -29.42
C LEU A 17 -30.01 -29.52 -29.41
N THR A 18 -29.37 -29.82 -30.54
CA THR A 18 -27.91 -29.88 -30.69
C THR A 18 -27.34 -28.61 -31.33
N SER A 19 -28.10 -27.54 -31.40
CA SER A 19 -27.52 -26.22 -31.62
C SER A 19 -26.69 -25.88 -30.39
N CYS A 20 -25.43 -26.24 -30.43
CA CYS A 20 -24.43 -25.62 -29.57
C CYS A 20 -24.57 -24.10 -29.79
N LEU A 21 -25.13 -23.44 -28.84
CA LEU A 21 -24.99 -22.00 -28.69
C LEU A 21 -23.53 -21.72 -28.39
N ASP A 22 -22.66 -21.74 -29.39
CA ASP A 22 -21.42 -21.01 -29.38
C ASP A 22 -21.81 -19.51 -29.50
N GLU A 23 -22.44 -19.01 -28.46
CA GLU A 23 -22.57 -17.57 -28.29
C GLU A 23 -21.18 -17.04 -27.94
N THR A 24 -20.43 -16.58 -28.93
CA THR A 24 -19.34 -15.64 -28.69
C THR A 24 -19.99 -14.34 -28.21
N PRO A 25 -19.77 -13.93 -26.97
CA PRO A 25 -20.28 -12.67 -26.44
C PRO A 25 -19.84 -11.54 -27.38
N LYS A 26 -20.77 -10.80 -27.96
CA LYS A 26 -20.44 -9.72 -28.91
C LYS A 26 -19.74 -8.54 -28.23
N ASP A 27 -19.81 -8.47 -26.90
CA ASP A 27 -19.30 -7.38 -26.07
C ASP A 27 -18.05 -7.77 -25.25
N GLN A 28 -17.49 -8.97 -25.45
CA GLN A 28 -16.25 -9.42 -24.81
C GLN A 28 -15.26 -9.85 -25.87
N LEU A 29 -14.01 -9.34 -25.76
CA LEU A 29 -12.91 -9.83 -26.57
C LEU A 29 -12.56 -11.26 -26.12
N PRO A 30 -12.50 -12.25 -27.03
CA PRO A 30 -11.99 -13.58 -26.69
C PRO A 30 -10.60 -13.46 -26.08
N GLU A 31 -10.31 -14.25 -25.05
CA GLU A 31 -9.03 -14.21 -24.32
C GLU A 31 -7.81 -14.32 -25.26
N GLN A 32 -7.92 -15.12 -26.31
CA GLN A 32 -6.89 -15.25 -27.34
C GLN A 32 -6.62 -13.98 -28.17
N ASN A 33 -7.55 -13.01 -28.15
CA ASN A 33 -7.37 -11.73 -28.84
C ASN A 33 -6.81 -10.64 -27.88
N ILE A 34 -6.77 -10.94 -26.58
CA ILE A 34 -6.17 -10.07 -25.55
C ILE A 34 -4.66 -10.30 -25.51
N TYR A 35 -4.23 -11.56 -25.66
CA TYR A 35 -2.82 -11.97 -25.60
C TYR A 35 -2.33 -12.36 -27.00
N ASP A 36 -1.95 -11.37 -27.80
CA ASP A 36 -1.49 -11.52 -29.18
C ASP A 36 0.01 -11.26 -29.39
N SER A 37 0.67 -10.68 -28.39
CA SER A 37 2.07 -10.26 -28.42
C SER A 37 2.70 -10.26 -27.03
N ALA A 38 4.03 -10.22 -26.95
CA ALA A 38 4.75 -10.04 -25.68
C ALA A 38 4.32 -8.76 -24.96
N ASN A 39 4.05 -7.68 -25.70
CA ASN A 39 3.64 -6.41 -25.11
C ASN A 39 2.21 -6.46 -24.55
N SER A 40 1.24 -7.05 -25.28
CA SER A 40 -0.12 -7.19 -24.78
C SER A 40 -0.16 -8.11 -23.56
N LEU A 41 0.66 -9.17 -23.54
CA LEU A 41 0.81 -10.05 -22.38
C LEU A 41 1.40 -9.29 -21.18
N TYR A 42 2.44 -8.46 -21.40
CA TYR A 42 3.00 -7.62 -20.33
C TYR A 42 1.96 -6.66 -19.76
N ILE A 43 1.26 -5.90 -20.60
CA ILE A 43 0.27 -4.91 -20.16
C ILE A 43 -0.84 -5.56 -19.32
N ASN A 44 -1.38 -6.68 -19.79
CA ASN A 44 -2.55 -7.29 -19.15
C ASN A 44 -2.22 -8.22 -17.98
N ALA A 45 -1.07 -8.90 -18.00
CA ALA A 45 -0.71 -9.86 -16.95
C ALA A 45 0.31 -9.30 -15.92
N VAL A 46 1.08 -8.27 -16.26
CA VAL A 46 2.10 -7.70 -15.36
C VAL A 46 1.74 -6.28 -14.94
N ALA A 47 1.65 -5.37 -15.92
CA ALA A 47 1.44 -3.96 -15.64
C ALA A 47 0.10 -3.67 -14.94
N SER A 48 -0.95 -4.44 -15.24
CA SER A 48 -2.26 -4.32 -14.60
C SER A 48 -2.23 -4.51 -13.07
N LEU A 49 -1.24 -5.22 -12.53
CA LEU A 49 -1.10 -5.42 -11.08
C LEU A 49 -0.72 -4.12 -10.35
N TYR A 50 -0.03 -3.22 -11.03
CA TYR A 50 0.37 -1.93 -10.44
C TYR A 50 -0.80 -0.99 -10.18
N ASN A 51 -1.94 -1.19 -10.87
CA ASN A 51 -3.18 -0.45 -10.58
C ASN A 51 -3.71 -0.67 -9.15
N TYR A 52 -3.20 -1.70 -8.46
CA TYR A 52 -3.60 -2.04 -7.10
C TYR A 52 -2.60 -1.62 -6.04
N ILE A 53 -1.44 -1.04 -6.39
CA ILE A 53 -0.47 -0.53 -5.41
C ILE A 53 -0.97 0.78 -4.82
N GLY A 54 -1.43 1.71 -5.65
CA GLY A 54 -2.32 2.80 -5.25
C GLY A 54 -3.79 2.40 -5.39
N ALA A 55 -4.71 3.27 -5.02
CA ALA A 55 -6.15 3.08 -5.21
C ALA A 55 -6.93 4.40 -5.09
N HIS A 56 -8.22 4.35 -5.37
CA HIS A 56 -9.18 5.42 -5.09
C HIS A 56 -10.36 4.94 -4.21
N GLU A 57 -10.54 3.64 -4.09
CA GLU A 57 -11.56 3.06 -3.21
C GLU A 57 -11.03 2.90 -1.78
N GLU A 58 -11.88 3.13 -0.78
CA GLU A 58 -11.55 2.90 0.63
C GLU A 58 -11.11 1.45 0.88
N CYS A 59 -10.21 1.25 1.84
CA CYS A 59 -9.61 -0.03 2.21
C CYS A 59 -8.70 -0.66 1.14
N GLU A 60 -8.58 -0.09 -0.04
CA GLU A 60 -7.68 -0.55 -1.10
C GLU A 60 -6.43 0.35 -1.19
N GLY A 61 -5.37 -0.15 -1.86
CA GLY A 61 -4.06 0.51 -1.93
C GLY A 61 -3.17 0.28 -0.71
N LEU A 62 -1.86 0.29 -0.94
CA LEU A 62 -0.88 0.13 0.14
C LEU A 62 -0.79 1.39 1.01
N GLN A 63 -1.09 2.53 0.43
CA GLN A 63 -1.20 3.83 1.09
C GLN A 63 -2.06 4.76 0.23
N GLY A 64 -2.59 5.82 0.82
CA GLY A 64 -3.31 6.90 0.10
C GLY A 64 -4.78 6.95 0.47
N THR A 65 -5.51 5.85 0.49
CA THR A 65 -6.95 5.81 0.78
C THR A 65 -7.27 5.69 2.26
N CYS A 66 -8.52 6.02 2.64
CA CYS A 66 -9.01 5.87 4.02
C CYS A 66 -9.31 4.42 4.39
N ARG A 67 -9.29 4.12 5.70
CA ARG A 67 -9.69 2.86 6.33
C ARG A 67 -8.88 1.65 5.86
N GLY A 68 -7.75 1.92 5.18
CA GLY A 68 -6.86 0.92 4.61
C GLY A 68 -5.67 0.58 5.50
N ILE A 69 -4.68 -0.09 4.88
CA ILE A 69 -3.45 -0.57 5.52
C ILE A 69 -2.74 0.54 6.31
N TYR A 70 -2.64 1.74 5.72
CA TYR A 70 -1.95 2.85 6.38
C TYR A 70 -2.65 3.30 7.66
N ASP A 71 -3.98 3.37 7.69
CA ASP A 71 -4.72 3.75 8.88
C ASP A 71 -4.53 2.72 10.00
N TYR A 72 -4.62 1.42 9.68
CA TYR A 72 -4.35 0.37 10.66
C TYR A 72 -2.91 0.43 11.17
N ASN A 73 -1.92 0.69 10.30
CA ASN A 73 -0.52 0.77 10.70
C ASN A 73 -0.15 2.09 11.43
N THR A 74 -0.95 3.16 11.29
CA THR A 74 -0.65 4.46 11.88
C THR A 74 -1.48 4.74 13.13
N LEU A 75 -2.80 4.48 13.08
CA LEU A 75 -3.71 4.80 14.20
C LEU A 75 -3.69 3.75 15.31
N THR A 76 -3.06 2.60 15.10
CA THR A 76 -2.79 1.60 16.14
C THR A 76 -1.47 1.86 16.88
N THR A 77 -0.76 2.92 16.50
CA THR A 77 0.50 3.34 17.14
C THR A 77 0.28 4.56 18.04
N ASP A 78 1.33 4.97 18.71
CA ASP A 78 1.37 6.22 19.49
C ASP A 78 1.75 7.45 18.65
N GLU A 79 1.71 7.34 17.30
CA GLU A 79 2.04 8.45 16.39
C GLU A 79 0.85 9.37 16.10
N ALA A 80 -0.33 8.82 15.82
CA ALA A 80 -1.49 9.56 15.36
C ALA A 80 -2.78 9.07 15.99
N ILE A 81 -3.78 9.96 16.03
CA ILE A 81 -5.12 9.66 16.53
C ILE A 81 -6.17 10.33 15.64
N MET A 82 -7.35 9.70 15.55
CA MET A 82 -8.55 10.27 14.96
C MET A 82 -9.57 10.57 16.06
N PRO A 83 -9.63 11.82 16.56
CA PRO A 83 -10.59 12.18 17.60
C PRO A 83 -12.02 12.27 17.08
N ILE A 84 -12.99 11.92 17.93
CA ILE A 84 -14.40 12.30 17.69
C ILE A 84 -14.51 13.80 17.85
N ARG A 85 -15.00 14.47 16.80
CA ARG A 85 -15.20 15.92 16.75
C ARG A 85 -16.68 16.23 16.55
N GLY A 86 -17.43 16.29 17.66
CA GLY A 86 -18.88 16.42 17.61
C GLY A 86 -19.55 15.19 17.00
N GLY A 87 -20.26 15.38 15.88
CA GLY A 87 -20.87 14.28 15.14
C GLY A 87 -19.91 13.56 14.15
N ASN A 88 -18.69 14.08 13.97
CA ASN A 88 -17.76 13.58 12.96
C ASN A 88 -16.74 12.60 13.57
N TRP A 89 -16.24 11.67 12.74
CA TRP A 89 -15.15 10.72 13.08
C TRP A 89 -15.49 9.72 14.20
N TYR A 90 -16.77 9.48 14.44
CA TYR A 90 -17.20 8.35 15.27
C TYR A 90 -17.23 7.05 14.44
N ASP A 91 -17.87 7.06 13.28
CA ASP A 91 -17.96 5.96 12.31
C ASP A 91 -18.22 4.59 12.98
N GLY A 92 -19.20 4.54 13.91
CA GLY A 92 -19.46 3.33 14.68
C GLY A 92 -18.38 2.93 15.68
N GLY A 93 -17.41 3.81 15.95
CA GLY A 93 -16.27 3.54 16.85
C GLY A 93 -15.02 3.04 16.14
N LEU A 94 -15.00 2.99 14.80
CA LEU A 94 -13.89 2.44 14.01
C LEU A 94 -12.53 2.99 14.45
N TRP A 95 -12.38 4.31 14.44
CA TRP A 95 -11.10 4.99 14.72
C TRP A 95 -10.65 4.81 16.17
N GLN A 96 -11.62 4.81 17.11
CA GLN A 96 -11.35 4.57 18.52
C GLN A 96 -10.96 3.11 18.77
N ASN A 97 -11.56 2.16 18.04
CA ASN A 97 -11.19 0.76 18.11
C ASN A 97 -9.76 0.52 17.60
N MET A 98 -9.34 1.20 16.51
CA MET A 98 -7.95 1.15 16.05
C MET A 98 -7.01 1.66 17.16
N TYR A 99 -7.24 2.85 17.69
CA TYR A 99 -6.39 3.47 18.71
C TYR A 99 -6.33 2.67 20.02
N ASN A 100 -7.44 2.07 20.43
CA ASN A 100 -7.54 1.28 21.68
C ASN A 100 -7.20 -0.19 21.49
N HIS A 101 -6.88 -0.64 20.27
CA HIS A 101 -6.65 -2.05 19.93
C HIS A 101 -7.84 -2.95 20.29
N THR A 102 -9.06 -2.49 20.01
CA THR A 102 -10.30 -3.20 20.35
C THR A 102 -11.09 -3.67 19.14
N TRP A 103 -10.46 -3.70 17.95
CA TRP A 103 -11.06 -4.31 16.76
C TRP A 103 -11.36 -5.80 16.96
N THR A 104 -12.27 -6.32 16.16
CA THR A 104 -12.68 -7.72 16.22
C THR A 104 -12.67 -8.35 14.82
N ALA A 105 -12.80 -9.67 14.76
CA ALA A 105 -12.89 -10.40 13.50
C ALA A 105 -14.14 -10.03 12.65
N THR A 106 -15.08 -9.26 13.21
CA THR A 106 -16.28 -8.79 12.51
C THR A 106 -16.14 -7.35 11.99
N ASP A 107 -14.96 -6.75 12.15
CA ASP A 107 -14.67 -5.43 11.60
C ASP A 107 -14.69 -5.46 10.08
N THR A 108 -15.61 -4.69 9.49
CA THR A 108 -15.87 -4.70 8.04
C THR A 108 -14.70 -4.13 7.25
N ASP A 109 -14.06 -3.06 7.75
CA ASP A 109 -12.98 -2.39 7.03
C ASP A 109 -11.71 -3.25 7.08
N LEU A 110 -11.43 -3.89 8.21
CA LEU A 110 -10.34 -4.87 8.32
C LEU A 110 -10.56 -6.06 7.39
N TYR A 111 -11.79 -6.55 7.26
CA TYR A 111 -12.14 -7.59 6.28
C TYR A 111 -11.99 -7.11 4.83
N ASN A 112 -12.31 -5.86 4.53
CA ASN A 112 -12.12 -5.27 3.21
C ASN A 112 -10.62 -5.18 2.87
N VAL A 113 -9.76 -4.80 3.81
CA VAL A 113 -8.30 -4.83 3.65
C VAL A 113 -7.81 -6.26 3.36
N TRP A 114 -8.31 -7.26 4.08
CA TRP A 114 -8.01 -8.67 3.78
C TRP A 114 -8.39 -9.04 2.35
N LYS A 115 -9.60 -8.70 1.92
CA LYS A 115 -10.07 -8.96 0.55
C LYS A 115 -9.19 -8.30 -0.50
N TYR A 116 -8.80 -7.05 -0.25
CA TYR A 116 -7.93 -6.31 -1.15
C TYR A 116 -6.57 -7.01 -1.32
N LEU A 117 -5.91 -7.36 -0.22
CA LEU A 117 -4.61 -8.02 -0.27
C LEU A 117 -4.69 -9.36 -1.01
N TYR A 118 -5.70 -10.17 -0.70
CA TYR A 118 -5.88 -11.46 -1.37
C TYR A 118 -6.35 -11.33 -2.82
N LYS A 119 -7.10 -10.29 -3.18
CA LYS A 119 -7.41 -9.96 -4.57
C LYS A 119 -6.14 -9.87 -5.41
N VAL A 120 -5.13 -9.14 -4.93
CA VAL A 120 -3.88 -8.96 -5.68
C VAL A 120 -3.01 -10.22 -5.66
N ILE A 121 -2.97 -10.95 -4.56
CA ILE A 121 -2.28 -12.26 -4.47
C ILE A 121 -2.85 -13.25 -5.50
N VAL A 122 -4.20 -13.34 -5.59
CA VAL A 122 -4.88 -14.22 -6.56
C VAL A 122 -4.64 -13.75 -7.99
N LEU A 123 -4.76 -12.45 -8.26
CA LEU A 123 -4.46 -11.87 -9.58
C LEU A 123 -3.01 -12.13 -10.00
N SER A 124 -2.05 -11.97 -9.09
CA SER A 124 -0.63 -12.27 -9.36
C SER A 124 -0.42 -13.76 -9.66
N THR A 125 -1.10 -14.65 -8.93
CA THR A 125 -1.05 -16.09 -9.21
C THR A 125 -1.63 -16.41 -10.58
N LYS A 126 -2.78 -15.80 -10.93
CA LYS A 126 -3.37 -15.92 -12.29
C LYS A 126 -2.44 -15.36 -13.36
N SER A 127 -1.76 -14.26 -13.11
CA SER A 127 -0.78 -13.68 -14.03
C SER A 127 0.36 -14.66 -14.34
N LEU A 128 0.88 -15.34 -13.33
CA LEU A 128 1.93 -16.37 -13.54
C LEU A 128 1.42 -17.53 -14.40
N GLU A 129 0.21 -18.01 -14.14
CA GLU A 129 -0.43 -19.06 -14.95
C GLU A 129 -0.64 -18.59 -16.41
N THR A 130 -1.06 -17.34 -16.59
CA THR A 130 -1.27 -16.73 -17.91
C THR A 130 0.05 -16.59 -18.68
N ILE A 131 1.13 -16.14 -18.02
CA ILE A 131 2.46 -16.05 -18.64
C ILE A 131 2.93 -17.45 -19.09
N ASP A 132 2.71 -18.49 -18.30
CA ASP A 132 3.05 -19.86 -18.67
C ASP A 132 2.18 -20.40 -19.81
N GLN A 133 0.89 -20.07 -19.83
CA GLN A 133 -0.05 -20.43 -20.89
C GLN A 133 0.36 -19.83 -22.25
N TYR A 134 0.77 -18.57 -22.27
CA TYR A 134 1.13 -17.81 -23.47
C TYR A 134 2.64 -17.67 -23.68
N LYS A 135 3.45 -18.55 -23.06
CA LYS A 135 4.93 -18.52 -23.15
C LYS A 135 5.49 -18.53 -24.56
N ALA A 136 4.73 -19.05 -25.54
CA ALA A 136 5.14 -19.07 -26.95
C ALA A 136 5.27 -17.65 -27.56
N LEU A 137 4.67 -16.63 -26.95
CA LEU A 137 4.79 -15.22 -27.35
C LEU A 137 6.07 -14.55 -26.81
N LEU A 138 6.81 -15.22 -25.92
CA LEU A 138 7.93 -14.66 -25.18
C LEU A 138 9.24 -15.34 -25.54
N THR A 139 10.32 -14.60 -25.51
CA THR A 139 11.66 -15.16 -25.34
C THR A 139 11.83 -15.69 -23.92
N ASP A 140 12.76 -16.62 -23.69
CA ASP A 140 13.05 -17.12 -22.34
C ASP A 140 13.37 -15.99 -21.36
N ARG A 141 14.15 -15.01 -21.80
CA ARG A 141 14.50 -13.82 -21.00
C ARG A 141 13.26 -13.01 -20.63
N GLN A 142 12.38 -12.71 -21.56
CA GLN A 142 11.12 -11.95 -21.27
C GLN A 142 10.23 -12.72 -20.32
N ARG A 143 10.11 -14.04 -20.51
CA ARG A 143 9.32 -14.87 -19.59
C ARG A 143 9.86 -14.79 -18.17
N ASP A 144 11.17 -14.92 -17.99
CA ASP A 144 11.80 -14.91 -16.67
C ASP A 144 11.70 -13.52 -16.02
N GLU A 145 11.90 -12.44 -16.76
CA GLU A 145 11.72 -11.06 -16.30
C GLU A 145 10.24 -10.77 -15.88
N TYR A 146 9.27 -11.15 -16.71
CA TYR A 146 7.85 -10.94 -16.40
C TYR A 146 7.40 -11.73 -15.16
N LYS A 147 7.82 -13.00 -15.08
CA LYS A 147 7.53 -13.83 -13.89
C LYS A 147 8.21 -13.29 -12.65
N ALA A 148 9.45 -12.81 -12.75
CA ALA A 148 10.16 -12.22 -11.62
C ALA A 148 9.43 -10.98 -11.08
N GLU A 149 8.97 -10.10 -11.95
CA GLU A 149 8.23 -8.89 -11.56
C GLU A 149 6.88 -9.24 -10.89
N VAL A 150 6.10 -10.15 -11.46
CA VAL A 150 4.84 -10.62 -10.86
C VAL A 150 5.06 -11.29 -9.51
N ARG A 151 6.10 -12.14 -9.38
CA ARG A 151 6.44 -12.81 -8.11
C ARG A 151 6.87 -11.79 -7.05
N ALA A 152 7.61 -10.75 -7.42
CA ALA A 152 8.02 -9.68 -6.51
C ALA A 152 6.81 -8.87 -6.01
N VAL A 153 5.87 -8.51 -6.89
CA VAL A 153 4.61 -7.87 -6.50
C VAL A 153 3.81 -8.79 -5.58
N ARG A 154 3.64 -10.06 -5.92
CA ARG A 154 2.94 -11.03 -5.08
C ARG A 154 3.58 -11.17 -3.70
N ALA A 155 4.90 -11.25 -3.63
CA ALA A 155 5.66 -11.33 -2.38
C ALA A 155 5.47 -10.07 -1.52
N MET A 156 5.42 -8.89 -2.13
CA MET A 156 5.09 -7.64 -1.43
C MET A 156 3.70 -7.70 -0.79
N PHE A 157 2.68 -8.18 -1.51
CA PHE A 157 1.33 -8.31 -0.97
C PHE A 157 1.23 -9.39 0.11
N TYR A 158 1.98 -10.49 0.00
CA TYR A 158 2.11 -11.46 1.09
C TYR A 158 2.80 -10.86 2.32
N TYR A 159 3.81 -9.99 2.13
CA TYR A 159 4.45 -9.28 3.24
C TYR A 159 3.42 -8.44 4.02
N TYR A 160 2.63 -7.61 3.36
CA TYR A 160 1.59 -6.82 4.03
C TYR A 160 0.51 -7.70 4.67
N ALA A 161 0.11 -8.79 4.02
CA ALA A 161 -0.88 -9.71 4.57
C ALA A 161 -0.33 -10.45 5.82
N MET A 162 0.91 -10.91 5.78
CA MET A 162 1.56 -11.55 6.93
C MET A 162 1.78 -10.57 8.09
N ASP A 163 2.21 -9.35 7.79
CA ASP A 163 2.48 -8.31 8.80
C ASP A 163 1.20 -7.93 9.56
N MET A 164 0.08 -7.76 8.84
CA MET A 164 -1.21 -7.39 9.45
C MET A 164 -1.94 -8.55 10.12
N PHE A 165 -1.90 -9.77 9.54
CA PHE A 165 -2.77 -10.88 9.94
C PHE A 165 -2.04 -12.08 10.53
N GLY A 166 -0.72 -12.12 10.46
CA GLY A 166 0.13 -13.21 10.99
C GLY A 166 0.00 -14.50 10.19
N ARG A 167 -0.89 -15.42 10.61
CA ARG A 167 -1.15 -16.68 9.90
C ARG A 167 -2.07 -16.45 8.73
N ILE A 168 -1.59 -16.78 7.54
CA ILE A 168 -2.32 -16.55 6.29
C ILE A 168 -2.14 -17.74 5.33
N PRO A 169 -3.10 -17.99 4.42
CA PRO A 169 -2.93 -19.00 3.37
C PRO A 169 -1.87 -18.61 2.34
N ILE A 170 -1.05 -19.58 1.92
CA ILE A 170 -0.21 -19.49 0.72
C ILE A 170 -0.99 -20.15 -0.42
N LEU A 171 -1.21 -19.42 -1.53
CA LEU A 171 -1.91 -19.89 -2.72
C LEU A 171 -0.91 -20.25 -3.81
N GLU A 172 -0.87 -21.49 -4.20
CA GLU A 172 0.03 -22.03 -5.24
C GLU A 172 -0.58 -21.93 -6.64
N SER A 173 -1.91 -22.03 -6.74
CA SER A 173 -2.65 -22.03 -8.00
C SER A 173 -4.07 -21.46 -7.82
N THR A 174 -4.59 -20.83 -8.86
CA THR A 174 -6.00 -20.39 -8.91
C THR A 174 -6.98 -21.56 -9.01
N ALA A 175 -6.52 -22.75 -9.39
CA ALA A 175 -7.32 -23.97 -9.43
C ALA A 175 -7.49 -24.66 -8.05
N GLN A 176 -6.80 -24.19 -7.01
CA GLN A 176 -6.89 -24.73 -5.67
C GLN A 176 -8.31 -24.60 -5.13
N LYS A 177 -8.89 -25.70 -4.64
CA LYS A 177 -10.24 -25.68 -4.10
C LYS A 177 -10.26 -24.96 -2.76
N THR A 178 -11.26 -24.13 -2.53
CA THR A 178 -11.43 -23.39 -1.27
C THR A 178 -11.43 -24.33 -0.04
N ALA A 179 -11.97 -25.53 -0.16
CA ALA A 179 -11.98 -26.52 0.92
C ALA A 179 -10.57 -27.02 1.32
N ASP A 180 -9.59 -26.89 0.45
CA ASP A 180 -8.21 -27.35 0.66
C ASP A 180 -7.29 -26.21 1.14
N ILE A 181 -7.75 -24.97 1.10
CA ILE A 181 -6.99 -23.80 1.56
C ILE A 181 -6.87 -23.86 3.09
N ARG A 182 -5.65 -23.74 3.59
CA ARG A 182 -5.32 -23.71 5.02
C ARG A 182 -4.44 -22.49 5.32
N GLN A 183 -4.56 -21.97 6.53
CA GLN A 183 -3.59 -21.00 7.03
C GLN A 183 -2.24 -21.69 7.25
N SER A 184 -1.19 -21.05 6.81
CA SER A 184 0.20 -21.38 7.15
C SER A 184 0.62 -20.63 8.40
N GLU A 185 1.57 -21.19 9.16
CA GLU A 185 2.20 -20.46 10.26
C GLU A 185 2.93 -19.23 9.74
N ARG A 186 3.02 -18.17 10.56
CA ARG A 186 3.68 -16.92 10.17
C ARG A 186 5.13 -17.15 9.72
N SER A 187 5.87 -18.04 10.39
CA SER A 187 7.22 -18.41 10.00
C SER A 187 7.32 -19.09 8.65
N GLU A 188 6.31 -19.88 8.25
CA GLU A 188 6.26 -20.51 6.93
C GLU A 188 6.02 -19.47 5.84
N VAL A 189 5.07 -18.54 6.09
CA VAL A 189 4.81 -17.42 5.17
C VAL A 189 6.04 -16.53 5.03
N PHE A 190 6.70 -16.21 6.14
CA PHE A 190 7.96 -15.47 6.14
C PHE A 190 9.03 -16.15 5.28
N GLY A 191 9.27 -17.45 5.50
CA GLY A 191 10.22 -18.22 4.69
C GLY A 191 9.86 -18.23 3.21
N TYR A 192 8.56 -18.37 2.88
CA TYR A 192 8.07 -18.28 1.51
C TYR A 192 8.38 -16.93 0.87
N ILE A 193 8.08 -15.81 1.55
CA ILE A 193 8.33 -14.46 1.02
C ILE A 193 9.82 -14.22 0.80
N VAL A 194 10.66 -14.59 1.77
CA VAL A 194 12.13 -14.46 1.67
C VAL A 194 12.65 -15.22 0.46
N ASN A 195 12.27 -16.49 0.30
CA ASN A 195 12.68 -17.32 -0.83
C ASN A 195 12.22 -16.74 -2.17
N GLU A 196 10.97 -16.27 -2.27
CA GLU A 196 10.46 -15.63 -3.49
C GLU A 196 11.32 -14.42 -3.85
N LEU A 197 11.53 -13.49 -2.93
CA LEU A 197 12.27 -12.25 -3.17
C LEU A 197 13.75 -12.52 -3.49
N GLN A 198 14.43 -13.44 -2.78
CA GLN A 198 15.81 -13.81 -3.06
C GLN A 198 15.95 -14.43 -4.45
N THR A 199 15.01 -15.29 -4.84
CA THR A 199 15.02 -15.94 -6.16
C THR A 199 14.85 -14.92 -7.29
N VAL A 200 13.95 -13.94 -7.13
CA VAL A 200 13.63 -13.02 -8.23
C VAL A 200 14.48 -11.76 -8.27
N ALA A 201 15.05 -11.32 -7.16
CA ALA A 201 15.83 -10.08 -7.11
C ALA A 201 16.95 -10.02 -8.18
N PRO A 202 17.73 -11.08 -8.46
CA PRO A 202 18.75 -11.04 -9.53
C PRO A 202 18.18 -10.84 -10.93
N LEU A 203 16.91 -11.18 -11.16
CA LEU A 203 16.23 -11.06 -12.45
C LEU A 203 15.54 -9.70 -12.64
N LEU A 204 15.36 -8.94 -11.56
CA LEU A 204 14.75 -7.61 -11.60
C LEU A 204 15.76 -6.55 -12.07
N PRO A 205 15.30 -5.48 -12.74
CA PRO A 205 16.13 -4.35 -13.13
C PRO A 205 16.74 -3.64 -11.92
N LEU A 206 17.95 -3.08 -12.08
CA LEU A 206 18.65 -2.36 -11.01
C LEU A 206 18.27 -0.86 -10.94
N GLU A 207 17.52 -0.40 -11.92
CA GLU A 207 17.11 0.99 -12.06
C GLU A 207 16.27 1.47 -10.86
N HIS A 208 16.33 2.78 -10.62
CA HIS A 208 15.54 3.43 -9.57
C HIS A 208 14.06 3.49 -9.98
N SER A 209 13.20 2.96 -9.14
CA SER A 209 11.75 2.87 -9.40
C SER A 209 11.03 4.22 -9.34
N ASN A 210 11.55 5.18 -8.57
CA ASN A 210 10.92 6.49 -8.41
C ASN A 210 11.27 7.49 -9.52
N LEU A 211 12.28 7.21 -10.34
CA LEU A 211 12.67 8.10 -11.44
C LEU A 211 11.81 7.86 -12.67
N GLN A 212 11.42 8.96 -13.33
CA GLN A 212 10.68 8.85 -14.58
C GLN A 212 11.45 8.04 -15.63
N GLY A 213 10.74 7.15 -16.33
CA GLY A 213 11.29 6.26 -17.34
C GLY A 213 10.57 4.93 -17.39
N ASN A 214 11.22 3.92 -17.98
CA ASN A 214 10.63 2.60 -18.23
C ASN A 214 10.29 1.81 -16.96
N TYR A 215 10.88 2.17 -15.83
CA TYR A 215 10.72 1.46 -14.56
C TYR A 215 10.01 2.30 -13.49
N TYR A 216 9.48 3.46 -13.86
CA TYR A 216 8.77 4.34 -12.95
C TYR A 216 7.57 3.63 -12.31
N GLY A 217 7.53 3.62 -10.98
CA GLY A 217 6.51 2.96 -10.19
C GLY A 217 6.55 1.43 -10.19
N ARG A 218 7.53 0.80 -10.87
CA ARG A 218 7.65 -0.66 -10.95
C ARG A 218 8.51 -1.22 -9.81
N VAL A 219 8.27 -2.49 -9.44
CA VAL A 219 9.13 -3.20 -8.50
C VAL A 219 10.45 -3.53 -9.16
N THR A 220 11.51 -2.86 -8.72
CA THR A 220 12.89 -3.07 -9.17
C THR A 220 13.69 -3.81 -8.10
N ARG A 221 14.92 -4.17 -8.42
CA ARG A 221 15.80 -4.91 -7.50
C ARG A 221 16.02 -4.18 -6.16
N PRO A 222 16.27 -2.86 -6.12
CA PRO A 222 16.36 -2.13 -4.86
C PRO A 222 15.09 -2.20 -4.01
N VAL A 223 13.91 -2.24 -4.63
CA VAL A 223 12.62 -2.42 -3.90
C VAL A 223 12.55 -3.81 -3.26
N ALA A 224 12.96 -4.86 -3.98
CA ALA A 224 13.04 -6.22 -3.44
C ALA A 224 14.07 -6.32 -2.31
N TRP A 225 15.24 -5.67 -2.42
CA TRP A 225 16.24 -5.61 -1.35
C TRP A 225 15.72 -4.89 -0.11
N PHE A 226 14.96 -3.81 -0.29
CA PHE A 226 14.36 -3.10 0.83
C PHE A 226 13.37 -3.97 1.61
N LEU A 227 12.51 -4.73 0.90
CA LEU A 227 11.62 -5.70 1.53
C LEU A 227 12.39 -6.81 2.27
N LEU A 228 13.47 -7.31 1.69
CA LEU A 228 14.34 -8.31 2.33
C LEU A 228 15.03 -7.75 3.59
N ALA A 229 15.48 -6.49 3.56
CA ALA A 229 16.02 -5.82 4.74
C ALA A 229 14.96 -5.69 5.85
N LYS A 230 13.73 -5.26 5.53
CA LYS A 230 12.61 -5.18 6.49
C LYS A 230 12.23 -6.55 7.05
N LEU A 231 12.20 -7.58 6.22
CA LEU A 231 11.94 -8.95 6.66
C LEU A 231 13.03 -9.44 7.62
N ALA A 232 14.29 -9.20 7.31
CA ALA A 232 15.41 -9.57 8.17
C ALA A 232 15.41 -8.80 9.49
N LEU A 233 15.13 -7.49 9.46
CA LEU A 233 15.03 -6.64 10.65
C LEU A 233 13.95 -7.13 11.62
N ASN A 234 12.83 -7.61 11.10
CA ASN A 234 11.67 -8.08 11.89
C ASN A 234 11.59 -9.61 11.99
N ALA A 235 12.69 -10.33 11.69
CA ALA A 235 12.68 -11.80 11.65
C ALA A 235 12.28 -12.44 12.99
N GLU A 236 12.65 -11.85 14.14
CA GLU A 236 12.24 -12.33 15.46
C GLU A 236 10.72 -12.38 15.61
N VAL A 237 10.03 -11.35 15.11
CA VAL A 237 8.56 -11.28 15.14
C VAL A 237 7.95 -12.28 14.18
N TYR A 238 8.46 -12.36 12.95
CA TYR A 238 7.86 -13.19 11.90
C TYR A 238 8.11 -14.69 12.08
N THR A 239 9.19 -15.07 12.78
CA THR A 239 9.49 -16.48 13.08
C THR A 239 8.87 -16.97 14.40
N ASP A 240 8.29 -16.09 15.21
CA ASP A 240 7.59 -16.43 16.43
C ASP A 240 6.17 -16.91 16.15
N ASN A 241 5.95 -18.22 16.21
CA ASN A 241 4.62 -18.84 16.02
C ASN A 241 3.81 -18.91 17.32
N ASN A 242 4.41 -18.64 18.49
CA ASN A 242 3.75 -18.70 19.79
C ASN A 242 4.14 -17.55 20.72
N TRP A 243 3.73 -16.35 20.39
CA TRP A 243 3.97 -15.12 21.15
C TRP A 243 3.25 -15.04 22.52
N THR A 244 2.47 -16.09 22.88
CA THR A 244 1.81 -16.17 24.20
C THR A 244 2.71 -16.75 25.29
N ASP A 245 3.82 -17.41 24.95
CA ASP A 245 4.80 -17.92 25.90
C ASP A 245 5.92 -16.89 26.17
N ALA A 246 6.85 -17.23 27.04
CA ALA A 246 7.99 -16.37 27.38
C ALA A 246 9.20 -16.54 26.44
N SER A 247 9.15 -17.51 25.52
CA SER A 247 10.23 -17.75 24.56
C SER A 247 10.11 -16.77 23.38
N ARG A 248 11.24 -16.17 23.02
CA ARG A 248 11.29 -15.32 21.81
C ARG A 248 12.44 -15.79 20.93
N PRO A 249 12.21 -15.83 19.59
CA PRO A 249 13.30 -16.05 18.64
C PRO A 249 14.40 -14.99 18.81
N ASP A 250 15.65 -15.38 18.59
CA ASP A 250 16.81 -14.46 18.61
C ASP A 250 17.32 -14.30 17.18
N GLY A 251 17.35 -13.08 16.69
CA GLY A 251 17.82 -12.73 15.36
C GLY A 251 19.25 -13.18 15.06
N LYS A 252 20.06 -13.42 16.09
CA LYS A 252 21.43 -13.99 15.93
C LYS A 252 21.38 -15.45 15.50
N THR A 253 20.29 -16.16 15.75
CA THR A 253 20.14 -17.60 15.44
C THR A 253 19.24 -17.84 14.22
N ILE A 254 18.50 -16.83 13.78
CA ILE A 254 17.70 -16.89 12.54
C ILE A 254 18.65 -16.68 11.37
N LEU A 255 18.81 -17.71 10.55
CA LEU A 255 19.79 -17.74 9.46
C LEU A 255 19.12 -17.58 8.09
N PHE A 256 19.79 -16.82 7.24
CA PHE A 256 19.45 -16.63 5.82
C PHE A 256 20.63 -17.13 4.99
N ASP A 257 20.31 -17.82 3.91
CA ASP A 257 21.32 -18.15 2.88
C ASP A 257 21.48 -16.94 1.94
N ILE A 258 22.66 -16.39 1.88
CA ILE A 258 23.02 -15.31 0.96
C ILE A 258 24.16 -15.82 0.07
N ASP A 259 23.81 -16.24 -1.13
CA ASP A 259 24.75 -16.78 -2.13
C ASP A 259 25.64 -17.90 -1.56
N GLY A 260 25.04 -18.85 -0.82
CA GLY A 260 25.73 -19.98 -0.17
C GLY A 260 26.42 -19.63 1.14
N THR A 261 26.27 -18.40 1.63
CA THR A 261 26.83 -17.96 2.91
C THR A 261 25.72 -17.73 3.93
N GLN A 262 25.79 -18.41 5.08
CA GLN A 262 24.82 -18.21 6.16
C GLN A 262 25.10 -16.89 6.88
N LYS A 263 24.09 -16.00 6.91
CA LYS A 263 24.10 -14.76 7.65
C LYS A 263 22.93 -14.74 8.64
N ASN A 264 23.13 -14.22 9.84
CA ASN A 264 22.03 -14.03 10.77
C ASN A 264 21.13 -12.85 10.34
N ALA A 265 19.99 -12.66 11.00
CA ALA A 265 19.00 -11.66 10.62
C ALA A 265 19.60 -10.25 10.52
N TRP A 266 20.42 -9.84 11.50
CA TRP A 266 21.05 -8.52 11.51
C TRP A 266 22.08 -8.34 10.40
N GLN A 267 22.92 -9.35 10.17
CA GLN A 267 23.89 -9.36 9.08
C GLN A 267 23.20 -9.36 7.70
N THR A 268 22.04 -9.99 7.61
CA THR A 268 21.22 -10.02 6.39
C THR A 268 20.57 -8.67 6.11
N CYS A 269 20.03 -8.02 7.15
CA CYS A 269 19.51 -6.67 7.04
C CYS A 269 20.59 -5.70 6.54
N ILE A 270 21.76 -5.67 7.19
CA ILE A 270 22.90 -4.82 6.80
C ILE A 270 23.33 -5.11 5.36
N HIS A 271 23.40 -6.40 4.97
CA HIS A 271 23.78 -6.78 3.61
C HIS A 271 22.86 -6.15 2.55
N TYR A 272 21.54 -6.21 2.72
CA TYR A 272 20.62 -5.60 1.77
C TYR A 272 20.64 -4.07 1.82
N CYS A 273 20.84 -3.47 2.99
CA CYS A 273 21.06 -2.04 3.12
C CYS A 273 22.31 -1.57 2.37
N ASP A 274 23.42 -2.32 2.47
CA ASP A 274 24.66 -2.04 1.73
C ASP A 274 24.44 -2.13 0.19
N LEU A 275 23.67 -3.10 -0.28
CA LEU A 275 23.35 -3.23 -1.70
C LEU A 275 22.51 -2.04 -2.20
N ILE A 276 21.56 -1.55 -1.41
CA ILE A 276 20.79 -0.35 -1.75
C ILE A 276 21.68 0.89 -1.79
N ALA A 277 22.57 1.05 -0.81
CA ALA A 277 23.55 2.13 -0.79
C ALA A 277 24.45 2.10 -2.04
N ALA A 278 24.93 0.91 -2.40
CA ALA A 278 25.77 0.70 -3.59
C ALA A 278 25.00 0.96 -4.92
N ALA A 279 23.66 0.88 -4.92
CA ALA A 279 22.82 1.22 -6.06
C ALA A 279 22.68 2.74 -6.30
N GLY A 280 23.27 3.58 -5.46
CA GLY A 280 23.40 5.03 -5.68
C GLY A 280 22.29 5.87 -5.03
N TYR A 281 21.50 5.31 -4.12
CA TYR A 281 20.58 6.09 -3.30
C TYR A 281 21.35 6.94 -2.28
N SER A 282 20.83 8.13 -2.00
CA SER A 282 21.45 9.08 -1.06
C SER A 282 20.37 9.97 -0.45
N LEU A 283 20.65 10.52 0.74
CA LEU A 283 19.75 11.50 1.33
C LEU A 283 19.68 12.75 0.45
N GLU A 284 18.49 13.31 0.33
CA GLU A 284 18.32 14.65 -0.23
C GLU A 284 18.88 15.72 0.72
N SER A 285 19.48 16.75 0.15
CA SER A 285 19.98 17.89 0.92
C SER A 285 18.86 18.72 1.54
N ASP A 286 17.70 18.76 0.88
CA ASP A 286 16.47 19.33 1.39
C ASP A 286 15.46 18.20 1.63
N TYR A 287 15.15 17.95 2.89
CA TYR A 287 14.19 16.94 3.29
C TYR A 287 12.81 17.11 2.62
N ALA A 288 12.38 18.38 2.43
CA ALA A 288 11.06 18.67 1.86
C ALA A 288 10.93 18.24 0.40
N SER A 289 12.04 18.18 -0.35
CA SER A 289 12.04 17.79 -1.77
C SER A 289 11.54 16.35 -2.00
N ASN A 290 11.69 15.47 -1.00
CA ASN A 290 11.14 14.10 -1.05
C ASN A 290 9.61 14.07 -1.16
N PHE A 291 8.94 15.14 -0.75
CA PHE A 291 7.50 15.23 -0.58
C PHE A 291 6.88 16.41 -1.34
N ALA A 292 7.64 17.02 -2.23
CA ALA A 292 7.19 18.09 -3.09
C ALA A 292 6.14 17.61 -4.10
N VAL A 293 5.40 18.53 -4.68
CA VAL A 293 4.68 18.26 -5.93
C VAL A 293 5.72 17.93 -6.99
N HIS A 294 5.54 16.85 -7.74
CA HIS A 294 6.54 16.32 -8.67
C HIS A 294 7.85 15.89 -7.99
N ASN A 295 7.75 15.00 -7.00
CA ASN A 295 8.88 14.46 -6.24
C ASN A 295 9.53 13.21 -6.89
N GLU A 296 9.20 12.89 -8.12
CA GLU A 296 9.68 11.73 -8.88
C GLU A 296 11.18 11.79 -9.24
N ASN A 297 11.86 12.89 -8.93
CA ASN A 297 13.31 13.02 -9.14
C ASN A 297 14.15 12.89 -7.87
N SER A 298 13.53 12.55 -6.72
CA SER A 298 14.25 12.37 -5.46
C SER A 298 15.26 11.23 -5.56
N LYS A 299 16.48 11.47 -5.09
CA LYS A 299 17.55 10.46 -4.99
C LYS A 299 17.40 9.58 -3.76
N GLU A 300 16.49 9.94 -2.87
CA GLU A 300 16.25 9.27 -1.62
C GLU A 300 15.07 8.29 -1.70
N ASN A 301 14.07 8.58 -2.53
CA ASN A 301 12.89 7.72 -2.66
C ASN A 301 13.26 6.41 -3.38
N ILE A 302 12.94 5.27 -2.77
CA ILE A 302 13.22 3.93 -3.30
C ILE A 302 12.00 3.39 -4.03
N PHE A 303 10.82 3.55 -3.44
CA PHE A 303 9.57 3.10 -4.02
C PHE A 303 8.44 4.06 -3.68
N THR A 304 7.71 4.46 -4.71
CA THR A 304 6.58 5.37 -4.60
C THR A 304 5.34 4.81 -5.27
N ILE A 305 4.18 5.30 -4.88
CA ILE A 305 2.95 5.15 -5.67
C ILE A 305 2.91 6.36 -6.60
N PRO A 306 3.04 6.18 -7.92
CA PRO A 306 2.92 7.26 -8.87
C PRO A 306 1.55 7.92 -8.80
N LEU A 307 1.54 9.24 -8.70
CA LEU A 307 0.35 10.06 -8.82
C LEU A 307 0.49 11.03 -9.98
N ASP A 308 -0.52 11.07 -10.80
CA ASP A 308 -0.72 12.06 -11.85
C ASP A 308 -2.23 12.23 -12.02
N LYS A 309 -2.74 13.38 -11.62
CA LYS A 309 -4.19 13.68 -11.62
C LYS A 309 -4.88 13.53 -12.97
N MET A 310 -4.10 13.51 -14.08
CA MET A 310 -4.62 13.33 -15.43
C MET A 310 -4.61 11.89 -15.90
N LEU A 311 -3.70 11.05 -15.37
CA LEU A 311 -3.44 9.71 -15.87
C LEU A 311 -3.88 8.61 -14.90
N TYR A 312 -3.85 8.88 -13.59
CA TYR A 312 -4.12 7.89 -12.55
C TYR A 312 -5.27 8.34 -11.66
N LEU A 313 -6.11 7.40 -11.25
CA LEU A 313 -7.21 7.66 -10.31
C LEU A 313 -6.79 7.46 -8.84
N ASN A 314 -5.49 7.32 -8.55
CA ASN A 314 -5.00 7.15 -7.20
C ASN A 314 -5.28 8.37 -6.34
N GLU A 315 -5.75 8.18 -5.13
CA GLU A 315 -6.02 9.23 -4.17
C GLU A 315 -4.98 9.31 -3.06
N PHE A 316 -4.81 10.50 -2.50
CA PHE A 316 -3.97 10.77 -1.36
C PHE A 316 -4.75 11.53 -0.27
N HIS A 317 -5.45 10.77 0.56
CA HIS A 317 -6.40 11.29 1.54
C HIS A 317 -5.76 11.87 2.82
N TYR A 318 -4.58 11.40 3.24
CA TYR A 318 -4.09 11.68 4.61
C TYR A 318 -3.86 13.15 4.90
N LEU A 319 -3.27 13.89 3.97
CA LEU A 319 -3.05 15.32 4.15
C LEU A 319 -4.34 16.11 4.02
N PHE A 320 -5.19 15.69 3.12
CA PHE A 320 -6.52 16.23 2.93
C PHE A 320 -7.35 16.04 4.20
N ARG A 321 -7.37 14.86 4.79
CA ARG A 321 -8.14 14.49 5.96
C ARG A 321 -7.72 15.22 7.25
N SER A 322 -6.44 15.54 7.39
CA SER A 322 -5.90 16.11 8.65
C SER A 322 -6.22 17.58 8.86
N ARG A 323 -6.16 18.41 7.82
CA ARG A 323 -6.36 19.86 7.94
C ARG A 323 -7.80 20.22 8.29
N HIS A 324 -7.99 21.35 8.98
CA HIS A 324 -9.29 21.97 9.21
C HIS A 324 -9.92 22.41 7.88
N TYR A 325 -11.26 22.47 7.80
CA TYR A 325 -12.01 22.87 6.61
C TYR A 325 -11.55 24.24 6.07
N ALA A 326 -11.48 25.26 6.94
CA ALA A 326 -11.01 26.60 6.56
C ALA A 326 -9.56 26.60 6.07
N HIS A 327 -8.70 25.71 6.59
CA HIS A 327 -7.32 25.57 6.14
C HIS A 327 -7.25 24.99 4.71
N GLY A 328 -8.03 23.94 4.44
CA GLY A 328 -8.15 23.39 3.09
C GLY A 328 -8.69 24.42 2.10
N GLY A 329 -9.75 25.14 2.47
CA GLY A 329 -10.35 26.20 1.66
C GLY A 329 -9.37 27.34 1.33
N ALA A 330 -8.46 27.67 2.25
CA ALA A 330 -7.43 28.67 2.00
C ALA A 330 -6.40 28.24 0.93
N TYR A 331 -6.23 26.93 0.71
CA TYR A 331 -5.44 26.38 -0.40
C TYR A 331 -6.23 26.20 -1.70
N GLY A 332 -7.54 26.48 -1.69
CA GLY A 332 -8.41 26.31 -2.86
C GLY A 332 -9.00 24.90 -3.01
N GLY A 333 -8.85 24.06 -1.99
CA GLY A 333 -9.40 22.71 -1.92
C GLY A 333 -10.33 22.49 -0.72
N ALA A 334 -10.59 21.24 -0.39
CA ALA A 334 -11.29 20.85 0.83
C ALA A 334 -10.35 20.26 1.89
N SER A 335 -10.87 19.96 3.05
CA SER A 335 -10.23 19.17 4.12
C SER A 335 -11.29 18.68 5.09
N GLU A 336 -10.95 17.73 5.97
CA GLU A 336 -11.94 16.97 6.72
C GLU A 336 -11.80 17.10 8.25
N ASN A 337 -10.81 17.86 8.74
CA ASN A 337 -10.56 18.09 10.16
C ASN A 337 -10.46 16.81 11.01
N GLY A 338 -9.83 15.76 10.49
CA GLY A 338 -9.75 14.44 11.13
C GLY A 338 -8.49 14.25 11.97
N THR A 339 -7.56 13.46 11.42
CA THR A 339 -6.34 12.97 12.07
C THR A 339 -5.48 14.09 12.66
N CYS A 340 -4.90 13.83 13.84
CA CYS A 340 -3.85 14.68 14.43
C CYS A 340 -2.76 13.82 15.08
N ALA A 341 -1.60 14.44 15.32
CA ALA A 341 -0.51 13.83 16.07
C ALA A 341 -0.89 13.61 17.53
N THR A 342 -0.35 12.57 18.15
CA THR A 342 -0.48 12.32 19.59
C THR A 342 0.43 13.24 20.40
N LEU A 343 0.24 13.25 21.72
CA LEU A 343 1.15 13.96 22.65
C LEU A 343 2.56 13.33 22.62
N HIS A 344 2.64 12.01 22.44
CA HIS A 344 3.92 11.31 22.31
C HIS A 344 4.70 11.81 21.10
N THR A 345 4.06 11.88 19.93
CA THR A 345 4.69 12.39 18.70
C THR A 345 5.19 13.83 18.88
N MET A 346 4.43 14.69 19.53
CA MET A 346 4.91 16.05 19.82
C MET A 346 6.10 16.07 20.75
N ALA A 347 6.11 15.21 21.77
CA ALA A 347 7.20 15.13 22.75
C ALA A 347 8.49 14.60 22.12
N VAL A 348 8.45 13.51 21.35
CA VAL A 348 9.65 12.93 20.70
C VAL A 348 10.25 13.84 19.63
N ASN A 349 9.43 14.69 19.01
CA ASN A 349 9.89 15.74 18.09
C ASN A 349 10.32 17.02 18.81
N GLY A 350 10.30 17.05 20.16
CA GLY A 350 10.80 18.17 20.98
C GLY A 350 9.91 19.41 20.93
N TYR A 351 8.62 19.29 20.65
CA TYR A 351 7.71 20.44 20.61
C TYR A 351 7.71 21.20 21.96
N GLY A 352 7.94 22.50 21.88
CA GLY A 352 8.01 23.37 23.08
C GLY A 352 9.34 23.33 23.84
N THR A 353 10.33 22.60 23.37
CA THR A 353 11.68 22.60 23.92
C THR A 353 12.57 23.66 23.27
N ALA A 354 13.77 23.86 23.83
CA ALA A 354 14.77 24.77 23.25
C ALA A 354 15.44 24.25 21.97
N SER A 355 15.33 22.94 21.70
CA SER A 355 15.97 22.28 20.55
C SER A 355 15.00 21.26 19.93
N PRO A 356 13.94 21.70 19.26
CA PRO A 356 13.04 20.79 18.56
C PRO A 356 13.75 20.13 17.38
N ASP A 357 13.24 18.97 16.95
CA ASP A 357 13.65 18.37 15.69
C ASP A 357 13.38 19.36 14.55
N THR A 358 14.37 19.55 13.68
CA THR A 358 14.27 20.50 12.55
C THR A 358 13.17 20.13 11.55
N ARG A 359 12.70 18.87 11.55
CA ARG A 359 11.61 18.37 10.73
C ARG A 359 10.22 18.64 11.32
N LEU A 360 10.14 19.10 12.58
CA LEU A 360 8.84 19.31 13.26
C LEU A 360 7.91 20.21 12.45
N GLU A 361 8.40 21.37 12.01
CA GLU A 361 7.62 22.33 11.23
C GLU A 361 7.37 21.87 9.78
N LEU A 362 8.16 20.93 9.26
CA LEU A 362 7.96 20.32 7.96
C LEU A 362 6.91 19.22 8.00
N ASN A 363 6.80 18.51 9.13
CA ASN A 363 5.90 17.37 9.30
C ASN A 363 4.54 17.74 9.89
N PHE A 364 4.44 18.87 10.63
CA PHE A 364 3.23 19.21 11.36
C PHE A 364 2.87 20.70 11.25
N TYR A 365 1.57 20.97 11.14
CA TYR A 365 1.00 22.29 11.37
C TYR A 365 0.70 22.44 12.85
N THR A 366 1.27 23.47 13.47
CA THR A 366 1.07 23.82 14.88
C THR A 366 0.80 25.31 15.03
N GLY A 367 0.06 25.71 16.08
CA GLY A 367 -0.21 27.12 16.36
C GLY A 367 -1.05 27.80 15.29
N ARG A 368 -0.84 29.09 15.09
CA ARG A 368 -1.62 29.92 14.16
C ARG A 368 -1.33 29.54 12.71
N VAL A 369 -2.39 29.38 11.93
CA VAL A 369 -2.31 28.96 10.54
C VAL A 369 -2.28 30.19 9.62
N GLU A 370 -1.28 30.19 8.72
CA GLU A 370 -1.11 31.22 7.69
C GLU A 370 -0.98 30.56 6.31
N VAL A 371 -1.67 31.12 5.33
CA VAL A 371 -1.58 30.74 3.91
C VAL A 371 -1.42 32.01 3.08
N ASP A 372 -0.40 32.07 2.26
CA ASP A 372 -0.08 33.23 1.38
C ASP A 372 0.01 34.57 2.15
N GLY A 373 0.63 34.55 3.32
CA GLY A 373 0.81 35.75 4.15
C GLY A 373 -0.47 36.25 4.83
N LYS A 374 -1.53 35.44 4.87
CA LYS A 374 -2.80 35.75 5.52
C LYS A 374 -3.17 34.70 6.54
N TYR A 375 -3.63 35.15 7.72
CA TYR A 375 -4.15 34.22 8.72
C TYR A 375 -5.47 33.61 8.23
N VAL A 376 -5.57 32.31 8.37
CA VAL A 376 -6.82 31.58 8.12
C VAL A 376 -7.77 31.85 9.26
N THR A 377 -9.04 32.20 8.94
CA THR A 377 -10.07 32.51 9.91
C THR A 377 -11.15 31.44 9.96
N LEU A 378 -11.71 31.23 11.14
CA LEU A 378 -12.89 30.39 11.37
C LEU A 378 -14.17 31.21 11.10
N ASP A 379 -15.33 30.54 11.09
CA ASP A 379 -16.63 31.15 10.80
C ASP A 379 -17.02 32.25 11.82
N ASP A 380 -16.50 32.15 13.05
CA ASP A 380 -16.69 33.16 14.09
C ASP A 380 -15.77 34.38 13.96
N GLY A 381 -14.93 34.42 12.91
CA GLY A 381 -13.99 35.49 12.64
C GLY A 381 -12.67 35.40 13.43
N THR A 382 -12.48 34.37 14.27
CA THR A 382 -11.21 34.13 14.98
C THR A 382 -10.19 33.53 14.07
N SER A 383 -8.89 33.74 14.35
CA SER A 383 -7.83 33.07 13.60
C SER A 383 -7.74 31.58 13.95
N LEU A 384 -7.67 30.72 12.95
CA LEU A 384 -7.42 29.29 13.14
C LEU A 384 -6.06 29.08 13.84
N GLN A 385 -6.08 28.37 14.95
CA GLN A 385 -4.89 28.01 15.69
C GLN A 385 -4.97 26.55 16.13
N TYR A 386 -4.07 25.70 15.62
CA TYR A 386 -3.96 24.33 16.10
C TYR A 386 -3.33 24.26 17.48
N MET A 387 -3.87 23.39 18.33
CA MET A 387 -3.50 23.23 19.73
C MET A 387 -2.77 21.88 19.94
N PRO A 388 -1.46 21.77 19.67
CA PRO A 388 -0.74 20.49 19.62
C PRO A 388 -0.78 19.69 20.93
N LEU A 389 -0.87 20.37 22.06
CA LEU A 389 -0.89 19.72 23.39
C LEU A 389 -2.31 19.44 23.91
N VAL A 390 -3.33 19.65 23.11
CA VAL A 390 -4.71 19.27 23.41
C VAL A 390 -5.08 18.08 22.55
N VAL A 391 -5.04 16.88 23.11
CA VAL A 391 -5.34 15.64 22.41
C VAL A 391 -6.20 14.75 23.30
N GLU A 392 -7.41 14.43 22.84
CA GLU A 392 -8.39 13.57 23.52
C GLU A 392 -9.09 12.71 22.48
N GLN A 393 -9.53 11.49 22.86
CA GLN A 393 -10.27 10.61 21.93
C GLN A 393 -11.66 11.17 21.59
N ASN A 394 -12.28 11.91 22.49
CA ASN A 394 -13.59 12.49 22.29
C ASN A 394 -13.58 13.98 22.65
N LEU A 395 -13.68 14.82 21.66
CA LEU A 395 -13.66 16.27 21.76
C LEU A 395 -15.06 16.90 21.71
N THR A 396 -16.14 16.12 21.74
CA THR A 396 -17.50 16.60 21.55
C THR A 396 -17.90 17.73 22.53
N ALA A 397 -17.41 17.65 23.77
CA ALA A 397 -17.66 18.72 24.79
C ALA A 397 -16.49 19.70 24.92
N SER A 398 -15.46 19.60 24.11
CA SER A 398 -14.27 20.42 24.18
C SER A 398 -14.48 21.74 23.45
N LYS A 399 -14.02 22.87 24.05
CA LYS A 399 -13.91 24.16 23.34
C LYS A 399 -12.87 24.10 22.17
N TYR A 400 -12.04 23.07 22.14
CA TYR A 400 -11.02 22.85 21.09
C TYR A 400 -11.47 21.80 20.08
N ILE A 401 -12.77 21.52 19.96
CA ILE A 401 -13.34 20.49 19.09
C ILE A 401 -12.77 20.54 17.67
N GLU A 402 -12.58 21.74 17.11
CA GLU A 402 -12.06 21.93 15.76
C GLU A 402 -10.54 22.10 15.68
N THR A 403 -9.92 22.56 16.78
CA THR A 403 -8.52 23.01 16.77
C THR A 403 -7.55 22.11 17.51
N ALA A 404 -8.03 21.13 18.28
CA ALA A 404 -7.20 20.19 19.03
C ALA A 404 -6.25 19.37 18.15
N GLY A 405 -5.01 19.20 18.61
CA GLY A 405 -3.95 18.41 17.99
C GLY A 405 -3.15 19.14 16.91
N ALA A 406 -1.89 18.76 16.72
CA ALA A 406 -1.09 19.15 15.56
C ALA A 406 -1.60 18.42 14.32
N ARG A 407 -1.56 19.06 13.16
CA ARG A 407 -2.07 18.48 11.91
C ARG A 407 -0.92 18.00 11.03
N MET A 408 -1.15 16.90 10.31
CA MET A 408 -0.19 16.33 9.39
C MET A 408 0.09 17.31 8.24
N LYS A 409 1.39 17.53 7.94
CA LYS A 409 1.85 18.46 6.92
C LYS A 409 2.68 17.73 5.87
N LYS A 410 3.85 17.32 6.21
CA LYS A 410 4.89 16.58 5.49
C LYS A 410 4.97 16.83 3.97
N TYR A 411 3.91 16.57 3.21
CA TYR A 411 3.85 16.78 1.76
C TYR A 411 3.46 18.22 1.42
N GLU A 412 4.06 18.76 0.38
CA GLU A 412 3.62 20.00 -0.23
C GLU A 412 2.17 19.88 -0.71
N VAL A 413 1.40 20.97 -0.61
CA VAL A 413 0.01 20.99 -1.06
C VAL A 413 -0.05 21.28 -2.55
N ASP A 414 -0.50 20.34 -3.35
CA ASP A 414 -0.81 20.60 -4.75
C ASP A 414 -2.11 21.40 -4.85
N ARG A 415 -1.98 22.70 -5.16
CA ARG A 415 -3.13 23.61 -5.33
C ARG A 415 -3.90 23.38 -6.62
N THR A 416 -3.38 22.54 -7.50
CA THR A 416 -3.99 22.18 -8.78
C THR A 416 -4.62 20.78 -8.75
N ALA A 417 -4.57 20.11 -7.58
CA ALA A 417 -5.11 18.78 -7.38
C ALA A 417 -6.59 18.70 -7.72
N TYR A 418 -7.02 17.57 -8.31
CA TYR A 418 -8.42 17.28 -8.55
C TYR A 418 -9.10 16.66 -7.33
N SER A 419 -10.41 16.43 -7.43
CA SER A 419 -11.21 15.78 -6.38
C SER A 419 -11.02 16.46 -5.00
N ASP A 420 -11.16 17.80 -4.97
CA ASP A 420 -11.04 18.62 -3.75
C ASP A 420 -9.68 18.51 -3.05
N GLY A 421 -8.63 18.14 -3.77
CA GLY A 421 -7.27 17.98 -3.23
C GLY A 421 -6.84 16.54 -2.97
N ARG A 422 -7.68 15.55 -3.27
CA ARG A 422 -7.39 14.13 -3.07
C ARG A 422 -6.52 13.52 -4.17
N MET A 423 -6.54 14.12 -5.36
CA MET A 423 -5.78 13.65 -6.52
C MET A 423 -4.69 14.68 -6.88
N PRO A 424 -3.58 14.71 -6.14
CA PRO A 424 -2.44 15.58 -6.40
C PRO A 424 -1.46 14.92 -7.37
N ASP A 425 -0.42 15.67 -7.74
CA ASP A 425 0.73 15.19 -8.52
C ASP A 425 1.95 14.84 -7.63
N ASN A 426 1.77 14.66 -6.32
CA ASN A 426 2.84 14.18 -5.44
C ASN A 426 2.82 12.64 -5.40
N ASP A 427 3.91 11.99 -5.79
CA ASP A 427 4.05 10.54 -5.55
C ASP A 427 4.00 10.23 -4.05
N ILE A 428 3.27 9.19 -3.68
CA ILE A 428 3.22 8.73 -2.29
C ILE A 428 4.45 7.89 -2.01
N VAL A 429 5.30 8.34 -1.10
CA VAL A 429 6.56 7.67 -0.75
C VAL A 429 6.28 6.49 0.18
N LEU A 430 6.55 5.27 -0.29
CA LEU A 430 6.43 4.04 0.49
C LEU A 430 7.76 3.66 1.17
N TYR A 431 8.87 3.72 0.43
CA TYR A 431 10.20 3.35 0.92
C TYR A 431 11.22 4.42 0.58
N ARG A 432 12.07 4.74 1.53
CA ARG A 432 13.03 5.83 1.43
C ARG A 432 14.40 5.45 2.01
N TYR A 433 15.48 5.99 1.44
CA TYR A 433 16.85 5.67 1.85
C TYR A 433 17.14 6.03 3.32
N ALA A 434 16.44 7.01 3.90
CA ALA A 434 16.52 7.27 5.34
C ALA A 434 16.21 6.04 6.19
N ASP A 435 15.22 5.20 5.81
CA ASP A 435 14.90 3.94 6.48
C ASP A 435 16.04 2.92 6.38
N VAL A 436 16.80 2.97 5.28
CA VAL A 436 17.97 2.09 5.08
C VAL A 436 19.12 2.45 6.03
N LEU A 437 19.25 3.74 6.35
CA LEU A 437 20.30 4.25 7.25
C LEU A 437 19.98 4.04 8.73
N LEU A 438 18.70 3.95 9.10
CA LEU A 438 18.23 3.72 10.47
C LEU A 438 18.19 2.24 10.82
#